data_0998a141fb35c9ec50a99907e8ec0e2f
#
_entry.id   0998a141fb35c9ec50a99907e8ec0e2f
#
_cell.length_a   1.000
_cell.length_b   1.000
_cell.length_c   1.000
_cell.angle_alpha   90.00
_cell.angle_beta   90.00
_cell.angle_gamma   90.00
#
_symmetry.space_group_name_H-M   'P 1'
#
loop_
_entity.id
_entity.type
_entity.pdbx_description
1 polymer ?
#
loop_
_entity_poly.entity_id
_entity_poly.type
_entity_poly.pdbx_seq_one_letter_code
_entity_poly.pdbx_strand_id
1 'polypeptide(L)'
;MHADPAIRPDATKLDIEVFRLEPHDWVPNNRKLPVVLYRNALQIDPDIDADERAAAIEALFEEHQWPPRWRDSIFDYHHFHSTAHEVLAIVSGEADVIAGGPGGRVMHVRTGDVMLLPAGTGHCLQSASGRFSVVGAYPAGQQWDIRREALTPEEWAEMEGLPFPPSDPVLGRSGPLIVYWLRAGRI
;
A
#
# COMPACT_ATOMS: atom_id res chain seq x y z
N MET A 1 27.03 19.01 -3.56
CA MET A 1 26.39 18.85 -2.23
C MET A 1 25.05 18.22 -2.53
N HIS A 2 24.94 16.89 -2.42
CA HIS A 2 23.62 16.23 -2.55
C HIS A 2 22.84 16.64 -1.30
N ALA A 3 21.68 17.28 -1.50
CA ALA A 3 20.74 17.51 -0.40
C ALA A 3 20.40 16.15 0.20
N ASP A 4 20.50 16.05 1.50
CA ASP A 4 20.12 14.85 2.25
C ASP A 4 18.63 14.61 1.98
N PRO A 5 18.18 13.41 1.53
CA PRO A 5 16.79 13.21 1.19
C PRO A 5 15.92 13.46 2.42
N ALA A 6 14.85 14.25 2.24
CA ALA A 6 13.90 14.62 3.30
C ALA A 6 13.20 13.43 3.95
N ILE A 7 13.27 12.26 3.32
CA ILE A 7 12.71 10.99 3.81
C ILE A 7 13.73 9.88 3.57
N ARG A 8 14.01 9.09 4.62
CA ARG A 8 14.89 7.93 4.54
C ARG A 8 14.20 6.70 5.09
N PRO A 9 14.03 5.66 4.28
CA PRO A 9 13.72 4.34 4.81
C PRO A 9 14.91 3.81 5.61
N ASP A 10 14.69 3.44 6.86
CA ASP A 10 15.73 2.80 7.68
C ASP A 10 15.43 1.30 7.81
N ALA A 11 16.08 0.51 6.95
CA ALA A 11 15.90 -0.94 6.93
C ALA A 11 16.23 -1.63 8.26
N THR A 12 17.00 -0.97 9.15
CA THR A 12 17.39 -1.54 10.44
C THR A 12 16.35 -1.31 11.54
N LYS A 13 15.41 -0.41 11.31
CA LYS A 13 14.36 -0.01 12.28
C LYS A 13 12.94 -0.34 11.81
N LEU A 14 12.82 -1.06 10.70
CA LEU A 14 11.51 -1.44 10.16
C LEU A 14 10.80 -2.42 11.10
N ASP A 15 9.67 -2.00 11.60
CA ASP A 15 8.69 -2.88 12.21
C ASP A 15 7.68 -3.29 11.14
N ILE A 16 7.67 -4.58 10.79
CA ILE A 16 6.88 -5.13 9.67
C ILE A 16 5.80 -6.04 10.22
N GLU A 17 4.57 -5.69 9.89
CA GLU A 17 3.41 -6.52 10.15
C GLU A 17 2.92 -7.15 8.85
N VAL A 18 2.80 -8.49 8.82
CA VAL A 18 2.41 -9.26 7.63
C VAL A 18 1.24 -10.15 7.98
N PHE A 19 0.18 -10.10 7.20
CA PHE A 19 -0.99 -10.95 7.40
C PHE A 19 -1.71 -11.25 6.08
N ARG A 20 -2.42 -12.38 6.04
CA ARG A 20 -3.26 -12.79 4.93
C ARG A 20 -4.72 -12.50 5.24
N LEU A 21 -5.48 -12.26 4.19
CA LEU A 21 -6.91 -12.05 4.25
C LEU A 21 -7.60 -13.12 3.41
N GLU A 22 -8.63 -13.73 3.98
CA GLU A 22 -9.48 -14.67 3.25
C GLU A 22 -10.54 -13.92 2.44
N PRO A 23 -11.01 -14.49 1.33
CA PRO A 23 -12.17 -13.94 0.62
C PRO A 23 -13.36 -13.73 1.55
N HIS A 24 -14.04 -12.61 1.40
CA HIS A 24 -15.18 -12.26 2.23
C HIS A 24 -16.28 -11.61 1.40
N ASP A 25 -17.42 -12.29 1.28
CA ASP A 25 -18.56 -11.86 0.48
C ASP A 25 -18.10 -11.56 -0.98
N TRP A 26 -18.34 -10.34 -1.46
CA TRP A 26 -17.94 -9.92 -2.79
C TRP A 26 -16.46 -9.49 -2.89
N VAL A 27 -15.76 -9.36 -1.77
CA VAL A 27 -14.34 -8.96 -1.72
C VAL A 27 -13.46 -10.19 -1.90
N PRO A 28 -12.67 -10.27 -3.00
CA PRO A 28 -11.86 -11.44 -3.26
C PRO A 28 -10.71 -11.59 -2.27
N ASN A 29 -10.15 -10.51 -1.79
CA ASN A 29 -8.86 -10.46 -1.14
C ASN A 29 -7.79 -11.23 -1.93
N ASN A 30 -6.55 -11.24 -1.52
CA ASN A 30 -5.53 -11.99 -2.20
C ASN A 30 -5.16 -13.24 -1.41
N ARG A 31 -5.51 -14.43 -1.94
CA ARG A 31 -5.24 -15.71 -1.26
C ARG A 31 -3.76 -16.09 -1.19
N LYS A 32 -2.95 -15.55 -2.12
CA LYS A 32 -1.53 -15.91 -2.26
C LYS A 32 -0.62 -14.91 -1.58
N LEU A 33 -0.89 -13.63 -1.75
CA LEU A 33 -0.04 -12.53 -1.32
C LEU A 33 -0.57 -11.91 -0.03
N PRO A 34 0.28 -11.76 1.00
CA PRO A 34 -0.12 -11.07 2.22
C PRO A 34 -0.14 -9.56 2.05
N VAL A 35 -0.96 -8.90 2.86
CA VAL A 35 -0.81 -7.47 3.15
C VAL A 35 0.47 -7.28 3.95
N VAL A 36 1.23 -6.23 3.62
CA VAL A 36 2.43 -5.84 4.37
C VAL A 36 2.26 -4.42 4.88
N LEU A 37 2.38 -4.25 6.18
CA LEU A 37 2.30 -2.96 6.84
C LEU A 37 3.69 -2.61 7.39
N TYR A 38 4.26 -1.56 6.84
CA TYR A 38 5.56 -1.02 7.24
C TYR A 38 5.30 0.06 8.29
N ARG A 39 5.60 -0.23 9.53
CA ARG A 39 5.42 0.70 10.65
C ARG A 39 6.58 1.66 10.74
N ASN A 40 6.28 2.95 10.78
CA ASN A 40 7.28 4.00 10.90
C ASN A 40 8.46 3.85 9.91
N ALA A 41 8.11 3.41 8.69
CA ALA A 41 9.10 3.08 7.67
C ALA A 41 9.78 4.31 7.06
N LEU A 42 9.08 5.42 7.06
CA LEU A 42 9.56 6.68 6.50
C LEU A 42 10.02 7.58 7.67
N GLN A 43 11.33 7.68 7.81
CA GLN A 43 11.93 8.67 8.73
C GLN A 43 11.67 10.06 8.18
N ILE A 44 10.76 10.76 8.81
CA ILE A 44 10.28 12.06 8.36
C ILE A 44 11.01 13.15 9.15
N ASP A 45 11.65 14.07 8.44
CA ASP A 45 12.19 15.29 9.04
C ASP A 45 11.01 16.11 9.63
N PRO A 46 11.03 16.41 10.93
CA PRO A 46 9.95 17.19 11.56
C PRO A 46 9.81 18.61 11.02
N ASP A 47 10.86 19.15 10.39
CA ASP A 47 10.91 20.53 9.92
C ASP A 47 10.29 20.71 8.52
N ILE A 48 9.96 19.62 7.79
CA ILE A 48 9.30 19.69 6.49
C ILE A 48 7.77 19.66 6.63
N ASP A 49 7.10 20.41 5.77
CA ASP A 49 5.64 20.43 5.73
C ASP A 49 5.05 19.18 5.03
N ALA A 50 3.71 19.08 5.01
CA ALA A 50 3.03 17.92 4.44
C ALA A 50 3.22 17.83 2.91
N ASP A 51 3.32 18.95 2.20
CA ASP A 51 3.50 18.95 0.75
C ASP A 51 4.92 18.54 0.37
N GLU A 52 5.93 19.01 1.08
CA GLU A 52 7.32 18.60 0.91
C GLU A 52 7.49 17.11 1.23
N ARG A 53 6.82 16.64 2.28
CA ARG A 53 6.80 15.22 2.66
C ARG A 53 6.17 14.35 1.58
N ALA A 54 5.01 14.77 1.06
CA ALA A 54 4.35 14.05 -0.02
C ALA A 54 5.22 13.99 -1.27
N ALA A 55 5.86 15.10 -1.64
CA ALA A 55 6.77 15.14 -2.80
C ALA A 55 7.97 14.19 -2.63
N ALA A 56 8.52 14.10 -1.42
CA ALA A 56 9.63 13.18 -1.14
C ALA A 56 9.20 11.70 -1.18
N ILE A 57 7.98 11.38 -0.70
CA ILE A 57 7.39 10.04 -0.82
C ILE A 57 7.17 9.68 -2.29
N GLU A 58 6.63 10.60 -3.08
CA GLU A 58 6.41 10.38 -4.51
C GLU A 58 7.71 10.11 -5.25
N ALA A 59 8.76 10.87 -4.95
CA ALA A 59 10.08 10.66 -5.53
C ALA A 59 10.66 9.27 -5.18
N LEU A 60 10.49 8.84 -3.93
CA LEU A 60 10.90 7.50 -3.48
C LEU A 60 10.14 6.40 -4.23
N PHE A 61 8.83 6.53 -4.35
CA PHE A 61 8.01 5.54 -5.05
C PHE A 61 8.32 5.48 -6.55
N GLU A 62 8.52 6.63 -7.20
CA GLU A 62 8.94 6.70 -8.59
C GLU A 62 10.29 6.02 -8.82
N GLU A 63 11.28 6.28 -7.97
CA GLU A 63 12.61 5.63 -8.01
C GLU A 63 12.49 4.11 -7.93
N HIS A 64 11.56 3.62 -7.11
CA HIS A 64 11.32 2.20 -6.90
C HIS A 64 10.33 1.58 -7.91
N GLN A 65 10.00 2.27 -9.00
CA GLN A 65 9.08 1.80 -10.05
C GLN A 65 7.63 1.59 -9.57
N TRP A 66 7.22 2.43 -8.64
CA TRP A 66 5.85 2.58 -8.18
C TRP A 66 5.38 4.01 -8.46
N PRO A 67 5.10 4.37 -9.75
CA PRO A 67 4.73 5.73 -10.09
C PRO A 67 3.51 6.19 -9.31
N PRO A 68 3.62 7.30 -8.54
CA PRO A 68 2.50 7.84 -7.76
C PRO A 68 1.39 8.34 -8.69
N ARG A 69 0.14 8.21 -8.26
CA ARG A 69 -1.01 8.57 -9.07
C ARG A 69 -1.90 9.61 -8.44
N TRP A 70 -1.95 9.66 -7.10
CA TRP A 70 -2.82 10.58 -6.41
C TRP A 70 -2.32 10.89 -5.00
N ARG A 71 -2.76 12.04 -4.50
CA ARG A 71 -2.67 12.47 -3.10
C ARG A 71 -4.07 12.81 -2.64
N ASP A 72 -4.60 12.09 -1.68
CA ASP A 72 -5.94 12.32 -1.13
C ASP A 72 -6.11 11.51 0.16
N SER A 73 -7.34 11.39 0.62
CA SER A 73 -7.73 10.44 1.64
C SER A 73 -8.08 9.07 1.03
N ILE A 74 -8.13 8.04 1.85
CA ILE A 74 -8.70 6.74 1.47
C ILE A 74 -10.22 6.89 1.40
N PHE A 75 -10.89 6.22 0.45
CA PHE A 75 -12.34 6.25 0.34
C PHE A 75 -13.02 5.67 1.60
N ASP A 76 -14.11 6.29 2.01
CA ASP A 76 -14.97 5.90 3.15
C ASP A 76 -15.98 4.80 2.81
N TYR A 77 -15.78 4.12 1.70
CA TYR A 77 -16.55 2.95 1.26
C TYR A 77 -15.63 1.78 0.93
N HIS A 78 -16.10 0.57 1.19
CA HIS A 78 -15.37 -0.64 0.84
C HIS A 78 -15.20 -0.76 -0.67
N HIS A 79 -13.96 -0.96 -1.10
CA HIS A 79 -13.57 -1.17 -2.49
C HIS A 79 -12.28 -1.99 -2.54
N PHE A 80 -11.92 -2.46 -3.72
CA PHE A 80 -10.65 -3.07 -4.02
C PHE A 80 -10.21 -2.75 -5.45
N HIS A 81 -8.95 -3.01 -5.76
CA HIS A 81 -8.40 -2.94 -7.12
C HIS A 81 -8.14 -4.36 -7.61
N SER A 82 -8.66 -4.72 -8.79
CA SER A 82 -8.48 -6.06 -9.35
C SER A 82 -7.34 -6.15 -10.35
N THR A 83 -6.91 -5.01 -10.90
CA THR A 83 -5.95 -4.92 -12.03
C THR A 83 -4.60 -4.32 -11.65
N ALA A 84 -4.41 -3.99 -10.38
CA ALA A 84 -3.15 -3.48 -9.84
C ALA A 84 -2.98 -3.82 -8.35
N HIS A 85 -1.74 -4.00 -7.94
CA HIS A 85 -1.35 -3.90 -6.53
C HIS A 85 -1.29 -2.42 -6.15
N GLU A 86 -1.38 -2.11 -4.88
CA GLU A 86 -1.38 -0.72 -4.41
C GLU A 86 -0.43 -0.53 -3.24
N VAL A 87 0.21 0.62 -3.19
CA VAL A 87 0.92 1.10 -2.01
C VAL A 87 0.34 2.44 -1.56
N LEU A 88 0.12 2.58 -0.26
CA LEU A 88 -0.41 3.77 0.38
C LEU A 88 0.56 4.23 1.47
N ALA A 89 1.17 5.41 1.31
CA ALA A 89 2.02 6.02 2.33
C ALA A 89 1.28 7.12 3.08
N ILE A 90 1.30 7.07 4.39
CA ILE A 90 0.64 8.07 5.23
C ILE A 90 1.52 9.32 5.34
N VAL A 91 1.06 10.39 4.69
CA VAL A 91 1.76 11.68 4.63
C VAL A 91 1.55 12.48 5.91
N SER A 92 0.31 12.52 6.40
CA SER A 92 -0.07 13.27 7.60
C SER A 92 -1.29 12.68 8.30
N GLY A 93 -1.40 12.92 9.59
CA GLY A 93 -2.51 12.45 10.43
C GLY A 93 -2.42 10.97 10.79
N GLU A 94 -3.53 10.45 11.27
CA GLU A 94 -3.71 9.05 11.63
C GLU A 94 -5.12 8.59 11.26
N ALA A 95 -5.31 7.31 11.04
CA ALA A 95 -6.60 6.74 10.66
C ALA A 95 -6.74 5.29 11.07
N ASP A 96 -8.00 4.86 11.19
CA ASP A 96 -8.38 3.46 11.21
C ASP A 96 -8.86 3.06 9.81
N VAL A 97 -8.19 2.08 9.23
CA VAL A 97 -8.51 1.53 7.91
C VAL A 97 -8.94 0.07 8.06
N ILE A 98 -10.12 -0.27 7.55
CA ILE A 98 -10.60 -1.65 7.53
C ILE A 98 -10.00 -2.34 6.30
N ALA A 99 -9.28 -3.44 6.52
CA ALA A 99 -8.78 -4.31 5.46
C ALA A 99 -9.59 -5.62 5.40
N GLY A 100 -9.90 -6.10 4.20
CA GLY A 100 -10.55 -7.39 3.98
C GLY A 100 -12.04 -7.35 3.68
N GLY A 101 -12.63 -6.17 3.62
CA GLY A 101 -14.08 -5.97 3.38
C GLY A 101 -14.85 -5.64 4.65
N PRO A 102 -16.21 -5.59 4.59
CA PRO A 102 -17.03 -5.27 5.74
C PRO A 102 -16.79 -6.21 6.94
N GLY A 103 -16.53 -5.64 8.12
CA GLY A 103 -16.19 -6.43 9.31
C GLY A 103 -14.76 -6.99 9.32
N GLY A 104 -13.93 -6.56 8.39
CA GLY A 104 -12.53 -6.99 8.28
C GLY A 104 -11.62 -6.47 9.41
N ARG A 105 -10.33 -6.65 9.22
CA ARG A 105 -9.31 -6.25 10.20
C ARG A 105 -9.11 -4.73 10.20
N VAL A 106 -9.23 -4.10 11.35
CA VAL A 106 -8.87 -2.69 11.54
C VAL A 106 -7.36 -2.56 11.66
N MET A 107 -6.79 -1.70 10.80
CA MET A 107 -5.40 -1.27 10.86
C MET A 107 -5.37 0.18 11.31
N HIS A 108 -4.80 0.45 12.46
CA HIS A 108 -4.49 1.81 12.87
C HIS A 108 -3.19 2.25 12.18
N VAL A 109 -3.23 3.32 11.41
CA VAL A 109 -2.10 3.84 10.64
C VAL A 109 -1.86 5.31 10.95
N ARG A 110 -0.61 5.74 10.86
CA ARG A 110 -0.20 7.12 11.15
C ARG A 110 0.91 7.58 10.22
N THR A 111 1.17 8.87 10.26
CA THR A 111 2.27 9.50 9.50
C THR A 111 3.56 8.68 9.56
N GLY A 112 4.12 8.34 8.40
CA GLY A 112 5.32 7.53 8.25
C GLY A 112 5.08 6.03 8.07
N ASP A 113 3.86 5.54 8.28
CA ASP A 113 3.47 4.17 7.95
C ASP A 113 3.23 4.01 6.44
N VAL A 114 3.47 2.80 5.93
CA VAL A 114 3.18 2.44 4.54
C VAL A 114 2.41 1.12 4.52
N MET A 115 1.32 1.08 3.75
CA MET A 115 0.53 -0.13 3.50
C MET A 115 0.79 -0.64 2.10
N LEU A 116 1.19 -1.89 1.95
CA LEU A 116 1.29 -2.59 0.68
C LEU A 116 0.13 -3.58 0.57
N LEU A 117 -0.76 -3.32 -0.36
CA LEU A 117 -2.01 -4.04 -0.57
C LEU A 117 -1.92 -4.85 -1.88
N PRO A 118 -1.91 -6.18 -1.83
CA PRO A 118 -2.00 -6.96 -3.06
C PRO A 118 -3.36 -6.76 -3.73
N ALA A 119 -3.39 -6.89 -5.06
CA ALA A 119 -4.64 -6.81 -5.82
C ALA A 119 -5.73 -7.70 -5.21
N GLY A 120 -6.95 -7.21 -5.18
CA GLY A 120 -8.10 -7.86 -4.55
C GLY A 120 -8.31 -7.47 -3.08
N THR A 121 -7.36 -6.84 -2.43
CA THR A 121 -7.48 -6.46 -1.01
C THR A 121 -8.55 -5.40 -0.82
N GLY A 122 -9.65 -5.78 -0.18
CA GLY A 122 -10.69 -4.82 0.22
C GLY A 122 -10.17 -3.86 1.27
N HIS A 123 -10.46 -2.57 1.09
CA HIS A 123 -10.12 -1.56 2.10
C HIS A 123 -11.12 -0.40 2.13
N CYS A 124 -11.19 0.26 3.29
CA CYS A 124 -12.15 1.33 3.58
C CYS A 124 -11.64 2.19 4.74
N LEU A 125 -11.70 3.49 4.59
CA LEU A 125 -11.48 4.41 5.71
C LEU A 125 -12.63 4.29 6.71
N GLN A 126 -12.33 3.96 7.96
CA GLN A 126 -13.32 3.92 9.03
C GLN A 126 -13.37 5.24 9.79
N SER A 127 -12.22 5.78 10.14
CA SER A 127 -12.08 7.06 10.84
C SER A 127 -10.72 7.68 10.56
N ALA A 128 -10.64 8.98 10.64
CA ALA A 128 -9.38 9.70 10.53
C ALA A 128 -9.36 10.90 11.47
N SER A 129 -8.18 11.28 11.95
CA SER A 129 -7.94 12.46 12.75
C SER A 129 -7.06 13.47 12.01
N GLY A 130 -7.24 14.74 12.33
CA GLY A 130 -6.44 15.83 11.78
C GLY A 130 -6.60 15.97 10.26
N ARG A 131 -5.49 16.34 9.61
CA ARG A 131 -5.42 16.43 8.14
C ARG A 131 -4.86 15.12 7.58
N PHE A 132 -5.65 14.06 7.65
CA PHE A 132 -5.24 12.77 7.11
C PHE A 132 -5.07 12.85 5.60
N SER A 133 -3.88 12.49 5.13
CA SER A 133 -3.59 12.39 3.70
C SER A 133 -2.59 11.28 3.41
N VAL A 134 -2.74 10.69 2.25
CA VAL A 134 -1.90 9.59 1.73
C VAL A 134 -1.41 9.90 0.32
N VAL A 135 -0.29 9.29 -0.04
CA VAL A 135 0.16 9.15 -1.43
C VAL A 135 -0.16 7.73 -1.85
N GLY A 136 -0.91 7.58 -2.93
CA GLY A 136 -1.24 6.30 -3.55
C GLY A 136 -0.43 6.06 -4.81
N ALA A 137 0.14 4.85 -4.94
CA ALA A 137 0.93 4.44 -6.09
C ALA A 137 0.67 2.99 -6.48
N TYR A 138 0.95 2.67 -7.73
CA TYR A 138 0.75 1.35 -8.33
C TYR A 138 2.02 0.93 -9.08
N PRO A 139 2.30 -0.39 -9.22
CA PRO A 139 3.48 -0.83 -9.94
C PRO A 139 3.51 -0.31 -11.39
N ALA A 140 4.69 0.02 -11.87
CA ALA A 140 4.86 0.40 -13.28
C ALA A 140 4.29 -0.67 -14.21
N GLY A 141 3.47 -0.24 -15.19
CA GLY A 141 2.79 -1.12 -16.14
C GLY A 141 1.46 -1.69 -15.66
N GLN A 142 1.05 -1.48 -14.42
CA GLN A 142 -0.29 -1.83 -13.92
C GLN A 142 -1.20 -0.61 -13.92
N GLN A 143 -2.45 -0.81 -14.33
CA GLN A 143 -3.49 0.23 -14.30
C GLN A 143 -4.57 -0.19 -13.32
N TRP A 144 -4.82 0.63 -12.32
CA TRP A 144 -5.80 0.37 -11.28
C TRP A 144 -7.23 0.61 -11.76
N ASP A 145 -8.14 -0.20 -11.26
CA ASP A 145 -9.59 -0.05 -11.33
C ASP A 145 -10.16 0.21 -9.92
N ILE A 146 -11.44 0.48 -9.82
CA ILE A 146 -12.16 0.53 -8.55
C ILE A 146 -13.33 -0.44 -8.63
N ARG A 147 -13.34 -1.45 -7.75
CA ARG A 147 -14.38 -2.49 -7.72
C ARG A 147 -15.12 -2.48 -6.39
N ARG A 148 -16.43 -2.64 -6.49
CA ARG A 148 -17.36 -2.73 -5.35
C ARG A 148 -18.36 -3.88 -5.51
N GLU A 149 -17.98 -4.87 -6.31
CA GLU A 149 -18.79 -6.04 -6.64
C GLU A 149 -17.90 -7.26 -6.84
N ALA A 150 -18.50 -8.45 -6.79
CA ALA A 150 -17.76 -9.69 -6.99
C ALA A 150 -17.13 -9.77 -8.39
N LEU A 151 -15.95 -10.38 -8.46
CA LEU A 151 -15.29 -10.70 -9.71
C LEU A 151 -15.92 -11.93 -10.37
N THR A 152 -15.94 -11.95 -11.70
CA THR A 152 -16.16 -13.20 -12.46
C THR A 152 -14.98 -14.16 -12.29
N PRO A 153 -15.13 -15.45 -12.60
CA PRO A 153 -14.01 -16.39 -12.57
C PRO A 153 -12.83 -15.97 -13.46
N GLU A 154 -13.10 -15.36 -14.60
CA GLU A 154 -12.10 -14.86 -15.54
C GLU A 154 -11.34 -13.68 -14.94
N GLU A 155 -12.03 -12.67 -14.40
CA GLU A 155 -11.44 -11.52 -13.72
C GLU A 155 -10.62 -11.93 -12.50
N TRP A 156 -11.09 -12.97 -11.78
CA TRP A 156 -10.33 -13.53 -10.67
C TRP A 156 -9.01 -14.14 -11.13
N ALA A 157 -9.02 -14.90 -12.22
CA ALA A 157 -7.81 -15.50 -12.78
C ALA A 157 -6.83 -14.43 -13.29
N GLU A 158 -7.33 -13.36 -13.90
CA GLU A 158 -6.53 -12.20 -14.33
C GLU A 158 -5.87 -11.51 -13.13
N MET A 159 -6.63 -11.26 -12.05
CA MET A 159 -6.11 -10.66 -10.83
C MET A 159 -5.00 -11.52 -10.19
N GLU A 160 -5.21 -12.84 -10.11
CA GLU A 160 -4.20 -13.77 -9.56
C GLU A 160 -2.97 -13.94 -10.47
N GLY A 161 -3.10 -13.61 -11.74
CA GLY A 161 -2.05 -13.66 -12.75
C GLY A 161 -1.26 -12.37 -12.92
N LEU A 162 -1.55 -11.33 -12.14
CA LEU A 162 -0.82 -10.07 -12.23
C LEU A 162 0.68 -10.27 -12.01
N PRO A 163 1.54 -9.62 -12.83
CA PRO A 163 2.98 -9.73 -12.67
C PRO A 163 3.44 -9.16 -11.33
N PHE A 164 4.44 -9.78 -10.74
CA PHE A 164 5.07 -9.24 -9.54
C PHE A 164 5.76 -7.92 -9.84
N PRO A 165 5.62 -6.93 -8.95
CA PRO A 165 6.40 -5.72 -9.04
C PRO A 165 7.90 -6.03 -8.97
N PRO A 166 8.75 -5.33 -9.76
CA PRO A 166 10.19 -5.60 -9.80
C PRO A 166 10.94 -5.17 -8.54
N SER A 167 10.30 -4.35 -7.71
CA SER A 167 10.90 -3.75 -6.52
C SER A 167 9.89 -3.53 -5.40
N ASP A 168 10.40 -3.48 -4.19
CA ASP A 168 9.67 -3.04 -3.00
C ASP A 168 9.48 -1.51 -3.05
N PRO A 169 8.28 -0.98 -2.74
CA PRO A 169 8.04 0.46 -2.85
C PRO A 169 8.87 1.30 -1.89
N VAL A 170 9.28 0.73 -0.75
CA VAL A 170 10.03 1.43 0.31
C VAL A 170 11.53 1.20 0.19
N LEU A 171 11.96 -0.04 -0.06
CA LEU A 171 13.36 -0.47 -0.03
C LEU A 171 13.93 -0.90 -1.40
N GLY A 172 13.21 -0.69 -2.47
CA GLY A 172 13.70 -0.98 -3.82
C GLY A 172 13.96 -2.47 -4.07
N ARG A 173 15.20 -2.83 -4.42
CA ARG A 173 15.56 -4.21 -4.79
C ARG A 173 15.58 -5.20 -3.63
N SER A 174 15.48 -4.74 -2.41
CA SER A 174 15.37 -5.54 -1.19
C SER A 174 14.17 -5.06 -0.40
N GLY A 175 13.64 -5.87 0.50
CA GLY A 175 12.54 -5.45 1.35
C GLY A 175 11.46 -6.50 1.51
N PRO A 176 10.46 -6.18 2.33
CA PRO A 176 9.37 -7.09 2.67
C PRO A 176 8.60 -7.63 1.47
N LEU A 177 8.32 -6.82 0.44
CA LEU A 177 7.68 -7.32 -0.78
C LEU A 177 8.48 -8.48 -1.39
N ILE A 178 9.79 -8.29 -1.56
CA ILE A 178 10.66 -9.31 -2.16
C ILE A 178 10.68 -10.56 -1.30
N VAL A 179 10.73 -10.40 0.03
CA VAL A 179 10.76 -11.53 0.97
C VAL A 179 9.45 -12.29 1.03
N TYR A 180 8.33 -11.58 1.15
CA TYR A 180 7.04 -12.19 1.45
C TYR A 180 6.23 -12.54 0.22
N TRP A 181 6.31 -11.75 -0.86
CA TRP A 181 5.54 -12.02 -2.07
C TRP A 181 6.23 -13.00 -3.00
N LEU A 182 7.54 -12.86 -3.26
CA LEU A 182 8.26 -13.80 -4.13
C LEU A 182 8.36 -15.21 -3.54
N ARG A 183 8.36 -15.34 -2.20
CA ARG A 183 8.32 -16.66 -1.55
C ARG A 183 6.92 -17.27 -1.60
N ALA A 184 5.87 -16.47 -1.47
CA ALA A 184 4.49 -16.93 -1.54
C ALA A 184 4.10 -17.41 -2.95
N GLY A 185 4.67 -16.82 -4.00
CA GLY A 185 4.42 -17.22 -5.40
C GLY A 185 5.15 -18.48 -5.87
N ARG A 186 5.95 -19.11 -5.02
CA ARG A 186 6.71 -20.36 -5.32
C ARG A 186 6.10 -21.61 -4.70
N ILE A 187 4.89 -21.55 -4.15
CA ILE A 187 4.17 -22.71 -3.58
C ILE A 187 3.07 -23.13 -4.53
#